data_15d12db57940104c9ebdc613d7b28149
#
_entry.id   15d12db57940104c9ebdc613d7b28149
#
_cell.length_a   1.000
_cell.length_b   1.000
_cell.length_c   1.000
_cell.angle_alpha   90.00
_cell.angle_beta   90.00
_cell.angle_gamma   90.00
#
_symmetry.space_group_name_H-M   'P 1'
#
loop_
_entity.id
_entity.type
_entity.pdbx_description
1 polymer ?
#
loop_
_entity_poly.entity_id
_entity_poly.type
_entity_poly.pdbx_seq_one_letter_code
_entity_poly.pdbx_strand_id
1 'polypeptide(L)'
;RQRQMCIRDSVTLADLARLTDVFYIGGTKVGALCGEAVVFPHGAPAHFMTMVKQQGALLAKGRLMGIQFDVLFTDDLYTRISRNAIETANALKKGLAAKGYRFFMDSPTNQLFVVLENTQLAALEGKAKFGFWEKFDDSHTVVRIATSWATKMEEIEQLIALM
;
A
#
# COMPACT_ATOMS: atom_id res chain seq x y z
N ARG A 1 7.00 -10.38 6.30
CA ARG A 1 6.91 -9.55 5.07
C ARG A 1 6.21 -8.25 5.42
N GLN A 2 6.95 -7.24 5.81
CA GLN A 2 6.40 -5.89 5.96
C GLN A 2 6.48 -5.19 4.61
N ARG A 3 5.34 -5.03 3.96
CA ARG A 3 5.17 -4.05 2.89
C ARG A 3 4.94 -2.71 3.59
N GLN A 4 5.99 -2.00 3.88
CA GLN A 4 5.87 -0.64 4.36
C GLN A 4 5.82 0.30 3.17
N MET A 5 4.71 1.03 3.06
CA MET A 5 4.76 2.36 2.46
C MET A 5 5.40 3.26 3.52
N CYS A 6 6.68 3.55 3.32
CA CYS A 6 7.50 4.32 4.26
C CYS A 6 7.13 5.80 4.21
N ILE A 7 5.98 6.20 4.74
CA ILE A 7 5.60 7.62 4.77
C ILE A 7 4.97 7.98 6.11
N ARG A 8 5.30 7.24 7.16
CA ARG A 8 4.84 7.70 8.45
C ARG A 8 5.99 7.90 9.45
N ASP A 9 6.07 9.15 9.81
CA ASP A 9 6.48 9.80 11.06
C ASP A 9 7.93 9.71 11.51
N SER A 10 8.64 8.61 11.36
CA SER A 10 9.97 8.52 11.98
C SER A 10 10.93 7.54 11.32
N VAL A 11 10.47 6.69 10.42
CA VAL A 11 11.32 5.71 9.74
C VAL A 11 11.54 6.11 8.30
N THR A 12 12.77 6.47 7.97
CA THR A 12 13.19 6.83 6.61
C THR A 12 13.72 5.62 5.85
N LEU A 13 13.88 5.74 4.53
CA LEU A 13 14.58 4.72 3.73
C LEU A 13 16.03 4.54 4.19
N ALA A 14 16.67 5.60 4.68
CA ALA A 14 18.01 5.52 5.27
C ALA A 14 18.03 4.69 6.57
N ASP A 15 16.98 4.76 7.37
CA ASP A 15 16.86 3.91 8.57
C ASP A 15 16.67 2.44 8.20
N LEU A 16 15.87 2.15 7.18
CA LEU A 16 15.74 0.78 6.66
C LEU A 16 17.07 0.27 6.13
N ALA A 17 17.81 1.08 5.38
CA ALA A 17 19.12 0.73 4.86
C ALA A 17 20.14 0.43 5.97
N ARG A 18 20.04 1.12 7.11
CA ARG A 18 20.92 0.88 8.26
C ARG A 18 20.56 -0.38 9.05
N LEU A 19 19.29 -0.79 9.04
CA LEU A 19 18.76 -1.87 9.88
C LEU A 19 18.58 -3.19 9.14
N THR A 20 18.79 -3.23 7.82
CA THR A 20 18.55 -4.43 7.02
C THR A 20 19.64 -4.66 5.99
N ASP A 21 19.88 -5.93 5.67
CA ASP A 21 20.81 -6.32 4.62
C ASP A 21 20.18 -6.20 3.23
N VAL A 22 18.85 -6.32 3.15
CA VAL A 22 18.07 -6.18 1.93
C VAL A 22 16.64 -5.77 2.25
N PHE A 23 16.10 -4.86 1.47
CA PHE A 23 14.69 -4.52 1.50
C PHE A 23 14.18 -4.22 0.09
N TYR A 24 12.88 -4.18 -0.07
CA TYR A 24 12.27 -3.82 -1.34
C TYR A 24 11.20 -2.74 -1.18
N ILE A 25 11.05 -1.96 -2.23
CA ILE A 25 10.17 -0.80 -2.29
C ILE A 25 9.13 -1.06 -3.38
N GLY A 26 7.86 -1.09 -2.99
CA GLY A 26 6.75 -1.25 -3.93
C GLY A 26 6.49 0.03 -4.72
N GLY A 27 6.19 -0.10 -6.01
CA GLY A 27 5.88 1.03 -6.89
C GLY A 27 4.40 1.16 -7.25
N THR A 28 3.62 0.08 -7.21
CA THR A 28 2.25 0.06 -7.77
C THR A 28 1.25 0.96 -7.04
N LYS A 29 1.46 1.25 -5.75
CA LYS A 29 0.60 2.17 -4.98
C LYS A 29 1.00 3.64 -5.13
N VAL A 30 2.07 3.90 -5.85
CA VAL A 30 2.62 5.24 -6.13
C VAL A 30 2.78 5.51 -7.62
N GLY A 31 2.06 4.80 -8.47
CA GLY A 31 1.97 5.07 -9.89
C GLY A 31 2.90 4.29 -10.81
N ALA A 32 3.75 3.40 -10.30
CA ALA A 32 4.47 2.47 -11.16
C ALA A 32 3.50 1.46 -11.79
N LEU A 33 3.67 1.16 -13.07
CA LEU A 33 2.85 0.19 -13.78
C LEU A 33 3.04 -1.22 -13.21
N CYS A 34 4.26 -1.57 -12.86
CA CYS A 34 4.62 -2.88 -12.33
C CYS A 34 5.99 -2.86 -11.65
N GLY A 35 6.29 -3.92 -10.90
CA GLY A 35 7.59 -4.17 -10.29
C GLY A 35 7.80 -3.57 -8.92
N GLU A 36 8.93 -3.93 -8.36
CA GLU A 36 9.43 -3.46 -7.06
C GLU A 36 10.93 -3.21 -7.19
N ALA A 37 11.44 -2.20 -6.51
CA ALA A 37 12.86 -1.97 -6.39
C ALA A 37 13.42 -2.79 -5.24
N VAL A 38 14.47 -3.58 -5.50
CA VAL A 38 15.21 -4.32 -4.47
C VAL A 38 16.47 -3.55 -4.12
N VAL A 39 16.65 -3.23 -2.86
CA VAL A 39 17.78 -2.44 -2.36
C VAL A 39 18.69 -3.31 -1.52
N PHE A 40 19.97 -3.33 -1.88
CA PHE A 40 21.06 -3.96 -1.14
C PHE A 40 21.97 -2.84 -0.60
N PRO A 41 21.78 -2.37 0.65
CA PRO A 41 22.52 -1.24 1.20
C PRO A 41 24.05 -1.46 1.22
N HIS A 42 24.46 -2.70 1.38
CA HIS A 42 25.86 -3.10 1.49
C HIS A 42 26.39 -3.81 0.24
N GLY A 43 25.68 -3.71 -0.88
CA GLY A 43 26.00 -4.37 -2.15
C GLY A 43 25.26 -5.69 -2.33
N ALA A 44 24.98 -6.02 -3.59
CA ALA A 44 24.33 -7.28 -3.93
C ALA A 44 25.25 -8.48 -3.66
N PRO A 45 24.68 -9.67 -3.32
CA PRO A 45 25.49 -10.89 -3.15
C PRO A 45 26.34 -11.22 -4.39
N ALA A 46 27.46 -11.89 -4.16
CA ALA A 46 28.30 -12.38 -5.24
C ALA A 46 27.46 -13.20 -6.24
N HIS A 47 27.71 -13.01 -7.52
CA HIS A 47 26.98 -13.69 -8.61
C HIS A 47 25.46 -13.43 -8.66
N PHE A 48 24.95 -12.37 -8.00
CA PHE A 48 23.52 -12.05 -7.97
C PHE A 48 22.88 -12.03 -9.38
N MET A 49 23.51 -11.35 -10.34
CA MET A 49 23.01 -11.29 -11.72
C MET A 49 23.00 -12.65 -12.42
N THR A 50 23.96 -13.52 -12.10
CA THR A 50 23.98 -14.90 -12.60
C THR A 50 22.79 -15.69 -12.06
N MET A 51 22.50 -15.54 -10.75
CA MET A 51 21.35 -16.19 -10.13
C MET A 51 20.02 -15.66 -10.71
N VAL A 52 19.88 -14.35 -10.92
CA VAL A 52 18.72 -13.75 -11.58
C VAL A 52 18.50 -14.34 -12.97
N LYS A 53 19.58 -14.51 -13.75
CA LYS A 53 19.53 -15.09 -15.08
C LYS A 53 19.15 -16.58 -15.03
N GLN A 54 19.73 -17.35 -14.13
CA GLN A 54 19.43 -18.78 -13.94
C GLN A 54 17.97 -19.02 -13.58
N GLN A 55 17.37 -18.11 -12.79
CA GLN A 55 15.95 -18.16 -12.41
C GLN A 55 14.99 -17.61 -13.47
N GLY A 56 15.50 -17.27 -14.67
CA GLY A 56 14.68 -16.71 -15.75
C GLY A 56 14.12 -15.30 -15.46
N ALA A 57 14.68 -14.62 -14.45
CA ALA A 57 14.16 -13.32 -13.99
C ALA A 57 14.83 -12.11 -14.67
N LEU A 58 15.79 -12.35 -15.59
CA LEU A 58 16.44 -11.27 -16.32
C LEU A 58 15.60 -10.82 -17.52
N LEU A 59 14.97 -9.65 -17.39
CA LEU A 59 14.17 -9.06 -18.45
C LEU A 59 15.05 -8.43 -19.53
N ALA A 60 14.80 -8.78 -20.81
CA ALA A 60 15.50 -8.20 -21.97
C ALA A 60 15.34 -6.68 -22.07
N LYS A 61 14.24 -6.14 -21.57
CA LYS A 61 13.91 -4.70 -21.53
C LYS A 61 13.76 -4.19 -20.09
N GLY A 62 14.57 -4.70 -19.16
CA GLY A 62 14.51 -4.34 -17.74
C GLY A 62 14.62 -2.84 -17.44
N ARG A 63 15.21 -2.05 -18.37
CA ARG A 63 15.23 -0.59 -18.27
C ARG A 63 13.84 0.06 -18.15
N LEU A 64 12.78 -0.59 -18.67
CA LEU A 64 11.40 -0.09 -18.52
C LEU A 64 10.97 -0.09 -17.05
N MET A 65 11.46 -1.05 -16.28
CA MET A 65 11.26 -1.09 -14.83
C MET A 65 12.12 -0.03 -14.14
N GLY A 66 13.40 0.06 -14.52
CA GLY A 66 14.35 1.01 -13.94
C GLY A 66 13.92 2.47 -14.12
N ILE A 67 13.46 2.86 -15.31
CA ILE A 67 13.00 4.22 -15.59
C ILE A 67 11.84 4.63 -14.67
N GLN A 68 10.89 3.73 -14.35
CA GLN A 68 9.79 4.05 -13.45
C GLN A 68 10.31 4.41 -12.06
N PHE A 69 11.25 3.65 -11.53
CA PHE A 69 11.82 3.91 -10.22
C PHE A 69 12.78 5.10 -10.21
N ASP A 70 13.54 5.31 -11.30
CA ASP A 70 14.36 6.49 -11.49
C ASP A 70 13.51 7.78 -11.39
N VAL A 71 12.41 7.83 -12.14
CA VAL A 71 11.46 8.94 -12.06
C VAL A 71 10.85 9.08 -10.66
N LEU A 72 10.42 7.97 -10.05
CA LEU A 72 9.80 8.00 -8.72
C LEU A 72 10.75 8.50 -7.63
N PHE A 73 12.04 8.21 -7.73
CA PHE A 73 13.03 8.65 -6.74
C PHE A 73 13.67 10.00 -7.07
N THR A 74 13.34 10.61 -8.23
CA THR A 74 13.76 11.94 -8.58
C THR A 74 12.89 12.98 -7.84
N ASP A 75 13.52 13.99 -7.26
CA ASP A 75 12.88 15.13 -6.59
C ASP A 75 11.80 14.73 -5.56
N ASP A 76 12.06 13.69 -4.79
CA ASP A 76 11.13 13.19 -3.76
C ASP A 76 9.74 12.80 -4.29
N LEU A 77 9.59 12.52 -5.57
CA LEU A 77 8.29 12.25 -6.19
C LEU A 77 7.59 11.06 -5.51
N TYR A 78 8.32 9.98 -5.19
CA TYR A 78 7.79 8.83 -4.48
C TYR A 78 7.08 9.23 -3.17
N THR A 79 7.74 10.04 -2.35
CA THR A 79 7.21 10.52 -1.07
C THR A 79 6.00 11.44 -1.25
N ARG A 80 6.09 12.38 -2.21
CA ARG A 80 5.01 13.33 -2.49
C ARG A 80 3.72 12.64 -2.96
N ILE A 81 3.85 11.68 -3.90
CA ILE A 81 2.71 10.92 -4.42
C ILE A 81 2.10 10.03 -3.32
N SER A 82 2.93 9.40 -2.50
CA SER A 82 2.47 8.54 -1.42
C SER A 82 1.69 9.29 -0.35
N ARG A 83 1.95 10.57 -0.15
CA ARG A 83 1.25 11.40 0.84
C ARG A 83 -0.26 11.41 0.60
N ASN A 84 -0.70 11.48 -0.65
CA ASN A 84 -2.12 11.41 -1.00
C ASN A 84 -2.80 10.14 -0.47
N ALA A 85 -2.12 9.00 -0.56
CA ALA A 85 -2.67 7.73 -0.05
C ALA A 85 -2.86 7.73 1.47
N ILE A 86 -1.98 8.40 2.22
CA ILE A 86 -2.08 8.52 3.67
C ILE A 86 -3.15 9.54 4.07
N GLU A 87 -3.20 10.69 3.39
CA GLU A 87 -4.20 11.74 3.67
C GLU A 87 -5.62 11.23 3.43
N THR A 88 -5.86 10.57 2.31
CA THR A 88 -7.15 9.96 1.97
C THR A 88 -7.52 8.82 2.92
N ALA A 89 -6.55 7.99 3.35
CA ALA A 89 -6.80 6.97 4.37
C ALA A 89 -7.18 7.58 5.73
N ASN A 90 -6.49 8.64 6.15
CA ASN A 90 -6.79 9.32 7.40
C ASN A 90 -8.18 10.00 7.37
N ALA A 91 -8.55 10.61 6.24
CA ALA A 91 -9.88 11.19 6.05
C ALA A 91 -10.97 10.10 6.16
N LEU A 92 -10.78 8.96 5.48
CA LEU A 92 -11.70 7.84 5.55
C LEU A 92 -11.80 7.29 6.99
N LYS A 93 -10.67 7.07 7.66
CA LYS A 93 -10.62 6.60 9.05
C LYS A 93 -11.40 7.53 9.97
N LYS A 94 -11.18 8.84 9.87
CA LYS A 94 -11.89 9.85 10.66
C LYS A 94 -13.40 9.83 10.39
N GLY A 95 -13.81 9.77 9.12
CA GLY A 95 -15.22 9.74 8.74
C GLY A 95 -15.94 8.48 9.23
N LEU A 96 -15.33 7.31 9.07
CA LEU A 96 -15.91 6.06 9.57
C LEU A 96 -15.94 5.98 11.10
N ALA A 97 -14.91 6.49 11.78
CA ALA A 97 -14.91 6.58 13.24
C ALA A 97 -16.04 7.49 13.76
N ALA A 98 -16.29 8.62 13.10
CA ALA A 98 -17.38 9.53 13.45
C ALA A 98 -18.79 8.90 13.28
N LYS A 99 -18.92 7.92 12.39
CA LYS A 99 -20.13 7.11 12.19
C LYS A 99 -20.22 5.88 13.13
N GLY A 100 -19.23 5.68 14.01
CA GLY A 100 -19.21 4.59 14.97
C GLY A 100 -18.70 3.25 14.44
N TYR A 101 -18.10 3.23 13.24
CA TYR A 101 -17.51 1.98 12.71
C TYR A 101 -16.34 1.51 13.56
N ARG A 102 -16.29 0.20 13.80
CA ARG A 102 -15.23 -0.47 14.53
C ARG A 102 -14.08 -0.81 13.60
N PHE A 103 -12.86 -0.49 14.00
CA PHE A 103 -11.66 -0.94 13.31
C PHE A 103 -11.10 -2.21 13.99
N PHE A 104 -10.70 -3.18 13.16
CA PHE A 104 -10.08 -4.41 13.62
C PHE A 104 -8.70 -4.14 14.25
N MET A 105 -7.96 -3.21 13.65
CA MET A 105 -6.67 -2.74 14.17
C MET A 105 -6.47 -1.27 13.85
N ASP A 106 -5.66 -0.59 14.65
CA ASP A 106 -5.20 0.77 14.35
C ASP A 106 -4.06 0.70 13.32
N SER A 107 -4.41 0.85 12.05
CA SER A 107 -3.43 0.86 10.97
C SER A 107 -2.92 2.28 10.73
N PRO A 108 -1.59 2.50 10.77
CA PRO A 108 -0.98 3.77 10.41
C PRO A 108 -0.71 3.90 8.90
N THR A 109 -1.12 2.93 8.09
CA THR A 109 -0.82 2.87 6.66
C THR A 109 -2.01 3.32 5.82
N ASN A 110 -1.87 3.22 4.49
CA ASN A 110 -2.96 3.43 3.54
C ASN A 110 -4.00 2.30 3.51
N GLN A 111 -3.94 1.36 4.44
CA GLN A 111 -4.88 0.25 4.54
C GLN A 111 -5.66 0.35 5.83
N LEU A 112 -6.99 0.29 5.73
CA LEU A 112 -7.89 0.26 6.85
C LEU A 112 -8.55 -1.12 6.92
N PHE A 113 -8.76 -1.61 8.14
CA PHE A 113 -9.42 -2.89 8.42
C PHE A 113 -10.65 -2.60 9.25
N VAL A 114 -11.81 -2.68 8.61
CA VAL A 114 -13.10 -2.28 9.19
C VAL A 114 -13.93 -3.52 9.46
N VAL A 115 -14.53 -3.60 10.63
CA VAL A 115 -15.47 -4.67 10.99
C VAL A 115 -16.86 -4.24 10.53
N LEU A 116 -17.46 -5.00 9.62
CA LEU A 116 -18.80 -4.76 9.10
C LEU A 116 -19.71 -5.93 9.46
N GLU A 117 -20.98 -5.65 9.78
CA GLU A 117 -22.00 -6.67 9.83
C GLU A 117 -22.20 -7.29 8.43
N ASN A 118 -22.44 -8.60 8.37
CA ASN A 118 -22.67 -9.29 7.10
C ASN A 118 -23.89 -8.74 6.35
N THR A 119 -24.90 -8.27 7.08
CA THR A 119 -26.08 -7.57 6.53
C THR A 119 -25.73 -6.24 5.88
N GLN A 120 -24.86 -5.44 6.51
CA GLN A 120 -24.37 -4.19 5.94
C GLN A 120 -23.54 -4.47 4.69
N LEU A 121 -22.66 -5.46 4.75
CA LEU A 121 -21.82 -5.83 3.61
C LEU A 121 -22.69 -6.27 2.40
N ALA A 122 -23.74 -7.04 2.62
CA ALA A 122 -24.70 -7.41 1.58
C ALA A 122 -25.46 -6.20 1.01
N ALA A 123 -25.86 -5.22 1.85
CA ALA A 123 -26.53 -4.01 1.41
C ALA A 123 -25.62 -3.07 0.58
N LEU A 124 -24.32 -3.20 0.71
CA LEU A 124 -23.30 -2.46 -0.05
C LEU A 124 -22.91 -3.17 -1.36
N GLU A 125 -23.36 -4.39 -1.57
CA GLU A 125 -23.08 -5.14 -2.78
C GLU A 125 -23.59 -4.38 -4.02
N GLY A 126 -22.74 -4.32 -5.05
CA GLY A 126 -23.03 -3.55 -6.27
C GLY A 126 -22.79 -2.04 -6.17
N LYS A 127 -22.66 -1.49 -4.96
CA LYS A 127 -22.38 -0.05 -4.72
C LYS A 127 -20.92 0.20 -4.37
N ALA A 128 -20.31 -0.68 -3.56
CA ALA A 128 -18.91 -0.63 -3.21
C ALA A 128 -18.31 -2.04 -3.18
N LYS A 129 -17.02 -2.14 -3.51
CA LYS A 129 -16.30 -3.42 -3.52
C LYS A 129 -15.18 -3.37 -2.49
N PHE A 130 -15.24 -4.27 -1.52
CA PHE A 130 -14.26 -4.38 -0.44
C PHE A 130 -13.38 -5.61 -0.62
N GLY A 131 -12.14 -5.52 -0.14
CA GLY A 131 -11.29 -6.69 -0.01
C GLY A 131 -11.68 -7.48 1.23
N PHE A 132 -12.03 -8.77 1.08
CA PHE A 132 -12.18 -9.65 2.22
C PHE A 132 -10.84 -9.79 2.96
N TRP A 133 -10.86 -9.68 4.29
CA TRP A 133 -9.68 -9.92 5.10
C TRP A 133 -9.79 -11.20 5.89
N GLU A 134 -10.74 -11.27 6.83
CA GLU A 134 -11.04 -12.45 7.62
C GLU A 134 -12.46 -12.41 8.18
N LYS A 135 -12.96 -13.56 8.62
CA LYS A 135 -14.20 -13.64 9.39
C LYS A 135 -13.91 -13.15 10.81
N PHE A 136 -14.66 -12.18 11.30
CA PHE A 136 -14.51 -11.67 12.66
C PHE A 136 -15.27 -12.55 13.67
N ASP A 137 -16.55 -12.83 13.38
CA ASP A 137 -17.45 -13.76 14.08
C ASP A 137 -18.53 -14.26 13.11
N ASP A 138 -19.60 -14.88 13.61
CA ASP A 138 -20.66 -15.44 12.75
C ASP A 138 -21.48 -14.36 12.03
N SER A 139 -21.54 -13.14 12.56
CA SER A 139 -22.31 -12.02 12.03
C SER A 139 -21.48 -10.90 11.44
N HIS A 140 -20.17 -10.91 11.62
CA HIS A 140 -19.28 -9.83 11.17
C HIS A 140 -18.09 -10.33 10.33
N THR A 141 -17.71 -9.51 9.39
CA THR A 141 -16.54 -9.72 8.51
C THR A 141 -15.61 -8.51 8.59
N VAL A 142 -14.31 -8.77 8.68
CA VAL A 142 -13.29 -7.75 8.51
C VAL A 142 -13.06 -7.52 7.02
N VAL A 143 -13.28 -6.29 6.58
CA VAL A 143 -12.96 -5.87 5.23
C VAL A 143 -11.74 -4.98 5.19
N ARG A 144 -10.96 -5.08 4.13
CA ARG A 144 -9.82 -4.22 3.88
C ARG A 144 -10.16 -3.17 2.84
N ILE A 145 -9.92 -1.92 3.19
CA ILE A 145 -9.98 -0.77 2.28
C ILE A 145 -8.56 -0.24 2.11
N ALA A 146 -8.15 0.02 0.87
CA ALA A 146 -6.81 0.52 0.58
C ALA A 146 -6.90 1.74 -0.34
N THR A 147 -6.26 2.83 0.07
CA THR A 147 -6.09 4.03 -0.73
C THR A 147 -4.77 4.00 -1.51
N SER A 148 -4.63 4.86 -2.49
CA SER A 148 -3.45 4.93 -3.35
C SER A 148 -3.17 6.38 -3.78
N TRP A 149 -2.13 6.56 -4.57
CA TRP A 149 -1.79 7.82 -5.19
C TRP A 149 -2.94 8.43 -6.05
N ALA A 150 -3.79 7.57 -6.61
CA ALA A 150 -4.88 7.96 -7.50
C ALA A 150 -6.23 8.13 -6.79
N THR A 151 -6.32 7.81 -5.48
CA THR A 151 -7.56 7.96 -4.72
C THR A 151 -7.92 9.44 -4.59
N LYS A 152 -9.15 9.79 -4.95
CA LYS A 152 -9.66 11.16 -4.86
C LYS A 152 -10.41 11.36 -3.53
N MET A 153 -10.37 12.58 -3.01
CA MET A 153 -11.06 12.90 -1.75
C MET A 153 -12.58 12.77 -1.91
N GLU A 154 -13.10 13.12 -3.08
CA GLU A 154 -14.53 12.98 -3.41
C GLU A 154 -15.01 11.52 -3.33
N GLU A 155 -14.16 10.57 -3.73
CA GLU A 155 -14.46 9.12 -3.62
C GLU A 155 -14.51 8.67 -2.17
N ILE A 156 -13.65 9.24 -1.32
CA ILE A 156 -13.66 9.00 0.13
C ILE A 156 -14.93 9.53 0.77
N GLU A 157 -15.35 10.75 0.43
CA GLU A 157 -16.58 11.36 0.91
C GLU A 157 -17.82 10.57 0.49
N GLN A 158 -17.85 10.12 -0.78
CA GLN A 158 -18.91 9.26 -1.29
C GLN A 158 -18.97 7.92 -0.56
N LEU A 159 -17.83 7.29 -0.30
CA LEU A 159 -17.77 6.04 0.44
C LEU A 159 -18.26 6.24 1.89
N ILE A 160 -17.83 7.30 2.56
CA ILE A 160 -18.30 7.64 3.91
C ILE A 160 -19.81 7.87 3.90
N ALA A 161 -20.35 8.55 2.90
CA ALA A 161 -21.79 8.80 2.80
C ALA A 161 -22.59 7.51 2.57
N LEU A 162 -22.03 6.57 1.82
CA LEU A 162 -22.63 5.27 1.49
C LEU A 162 -22.67 4.32 2.68
N MET A 163 -21.65 4.36 3.52
CA MET A 163 -21.52 3.59 4.74
C MET A 163 -22.21 4.28 5.92
#